data_44c5e96df457bc898506774041ca9290
#
_entry.id   44c5e96df457bc898506774041ca9290
#
_cell.length_a   1.000
_cell.length_b   1.000
_cell.length_c   1.000
_cell.angle_alpha   90.00
_cell.angle_beta   90.00
_cell.angle_gamma   90.00
#
_symmetry.space_group_name_H-M   'P 1'
#
loop_
_entity.id
_entity.type
_entity.pdbx_description
1 polymer ?
#
loop_
_entity_poly.entity_id
_entity_poly.type
_entity_poly.pdbx_seq_one_letter_code
_entity_poly.pdbx_strand_id
1 'polypeptide(L)'
;MNRINLGKSHLRVSQIGLGCVDFGTKIHEKQAFELMNAYVRCGGNFFDTANNYATWNGGDGSESEKTIGRWFEKEGSRDQIILATKLGAKPSNLKGNGFTNMQGLGRKTIIDSVQESIENLKTDYLDLLYLHVDDFSTPQEETMGTLSELMDKGVIKAIGCSNFYTWRIESARQICKKYNYPFFSAIQQRYSYLAPTIDTDFYPQVAADEGLHKYIEYYGDLTLVAYSPLLGGQYNQQQILHEGYDTVFNQRKLKKLLEEEKNPNQWVLKYIIQQFGGSIALLTTASVEHLMEIMND
;
A
#
# COMPACT_ATOMS: atom_id res chain seq x y z
N MET A 1 -3.92 -16.85 -10.24
CA MET A 1 -4.22 -15.54 -9.65
C MET A 1 -4.59 -14.53 -10.73
N ASN A 2 -5.66 -13.76 -10.55
CA ASN A 2 -6.08 -12.73 -11.48
C ASN A 2 -5.16 -11.51 -11.43
N ARG A 3 -4.86 -10.92 -12.58
CA ARG A 3 -4.09 -9.68 -12.71
C ARG A 3 -4.95 -8.60 -13.35
N ILE A 4 -4.91 -7.40 -12.79
CA ILE A 4 -5.62 -6.22 -13.31
C ILE A 4 -4.62 -5.14 -13.72
N ASN A 5 -5.06 -4.20 -14.55
CA ASN A 5 -4.27 -3.00 -14.82
C ASN A 5 -4.32 -2.09 -13.59
N LEU A 6 -3.20 -1.49 -13.24
CA LEU A 6 -3.11 -0.51 -12.17
C LEU A 6 -3.52 0.87 -12.72
N GLY A 7 -4.78 1.24 -12.53
CA GLY A 7 -5.36 2.44 -13.12
C GLY A 7 -5.12 2.50 -14.63
N LYS A 8 -4.65 3.64 -15.12
CA LYS A 8 -4.26 3.84 -16.55
C LYS A 8 -2.79 3.54 -16.83
N SER A 9 -2.02 3.03 -15.85
CA SER A 9 -0.65 2.61 -16.12
C SER A 9 -0.60 1.33 -16.97
N HIS A 10 0.57 1.02 -17.51
CA HIS A 10 0.82 -0.24 -18.21
C HIS A 10 1.14 -1.41 -17.26
N LEU A 11 1.08 -1.19 -15.95
CA LEU A 11 1.43 -2.18 -14.95
C LEU A 11 0.25 -3.15 -14.74
N ARG A 12 0.51 -4.44 -14.92
CA ARG A 12 -0.46 -5.50 -14.62
C ARG A 12 -0.07 -6.21 -13.34
N VAL A 13 -0.87 -6.04 -12.29
CA VAL A 13 -0.60 -6.48 -10.93
C VAL A 13 -1.60 -7.53 -10.46
N SER A 14 -1.13 -8.46 -9.63
CA SER A 14 -2.00 -9.40 -8.92
C SER A 14 -2.92 -8.67 -7.95
N GLN A 15 -4.20 -9.09 -7.89
CA GLN A 15 -5.21 -8.45 -7.02
C GLN A 15 -4.98 -8.71 -5.51
N ILE A 16 -4.21 -9.72 -5.16
CA ILE A 16 -3.64 -9.87 -3.82
C ILE A 16 -2.17 -9.45 -3.92
N GLY A 17 -1.80 -8.36 -3.25
CA GLY A 17 -0.42 -7.87 -3.15
C GLY A 17 0.24 -8.36 -1.86
N LEU A 18 1.55 -8.52 -1.87
CA LEU A 18 2.33 -8.88 -0.68
C LEU A 18 2.77 -7.61 0.06
N GLY A 19 2.17 -7.37 1.24
CA GLY A 19 2.56 -6.29 2.14
C GLY A 19 3.83 -6.67 2.93
N CYS A 20 4.90 -5.90 2.77
CA CYS A 20 6.22 -6.21 3.31
C CYS A 20 6.58 -5.40 4.58
N VAL A 21 5.57 -4.89 5.29
CA VAL A 21 5.74 -3.95 6.42
C VAL A 21 6.64 -4.49 7.55
N ASP A 22 6.62 -5.79 7.81
CA ASP A 22 7.36 -6.43 8.90
C ASP A 22 8.67 -7.09 8.45
N PHE A 23 9.04 -7.00 7.16
CA PHE A 23 10.27 -7.60 6.64
C PHE A 23 11.52 -6.92 7.20
N GLY A 24 12.51 -7.73 7.57
CA GLY A 24 13.74 -7.26 8.21
C GLY A 24 13.59 -6.89 9.69
N THR A 25 12.38 -7.02 10.25
CA THR A 25 12.09 -6.77 11.66
C THR A 25 11.40 -7.96 12.32
N LYS A 26 10.07 -7.94 12.48
CA LYS A 26 9.33 -9.08 13.04
C LYS A 26 9.44 -10.34 12.17
N ILE A 27 9.54 -10.16 10.86
CA ILE A 27 9.78 -11.23 9.89
C ILE A 27 11.23 -11.15 9.45
N HIS A 28 12.07 -12.03 10.00
CA HIS A 28 13.49 -12.08 9.69
C HIS A 28 13.74 -12.51 8.24
N GLU A 29 14.90 -12.15 7.71
CA GLU A 29 15.27 -12.30 6.30
C GLU A 29 14.97 -13.68 5.71
N LYS A 30 15.35 -14.77 6.39
CA LYS A 30 15.09 -16.13 5.90
C LYS A 30 13.60 -16.37 5.66
N GLN A 31 12.77 -16.02 6.62
CA GLN A 31 11.32 -16.17 6.56
C GLN A 31 10.70 -15.24 5.52
N ALA A 32 11.20 -14.00 5.39
CA ALA A 32 10.77 -13.06 4.36
C ALA A 32 11.05 -13.62 2.95
N PHE A 33 12.21 -14.25 2.74
CA PHE A 33 12.56 -14.91 1.48
C PHE A 33 11.64 -16.08 1.17
N GLU A 34 11.34 -16.91 2.17
CA GLU A 34 10.39 -18.03 2.01
C GLU A 34 8.99 -17.54 1.63
N LEU A 35 8.51 -16.43 2.23
CA LEU A 35 7.24 -15.79 1.90
C LEU A 35 7.23 -15.22 0.49
N MET A 36 8.27 -14.46 0.09
CA MET A 36 8.37 -13.90 -1.27
C MET A 36 8.41 -15.01 -2.31
N ASN A 37 9.19 -16.07 -2.08
CA ASN A 37 9.26 -17.22 -2.99
C ASN A 37 7.93 -17.96 -3.07
N ALA A 38 7.22 -18.16 -1.96
CA ALA A 38 5.91 -18.79 -1.93
C ALA A 38 4.88 -17.95 -2.70
N TYR A 39 4.85 -16.63 -2.47
CA TYR A 39 3.95 -15.71 -3.14
C TYR A 39 4.15 -15.70 -4.67
N VAL A 40 5.41 -15.66 -5.13
CA VAL A 40 5.73 -15.74 -6.57
C VAL A 40 5.32 -17.08 -7.17
N ARG A 41 5.57 -18.20 -6.47
CA ARG A 41 5.11 -19.54 -6.92
C ARG A 41 3.59 -19.62 -7.07
N CYS A 42 2.82 -18.89 -6.27
CA CYS A 42 1.37 -18.76 -6.43
C CYS A 42 0.94 -17.81 -7.56
N GLY A 43 1.88 -17.26 -8.33
CA GLY A 43 1.61 -16.35 -9.46
C GLY A 43 1.45 -14.89 -9.05
N GLY A 44 1.75 -14.54 -7.80
CA GLY A 44 1.79 -13.15 -7.32
C GLY A 44 2.96 -12.39 -7.93
N ASN A 45 2.78 -11.08 -8.16
CA ASN A 45 3.81 -10.22 -8.74
C ASN A 45 3.84 -8.80 -8.18
N PHE A 46 3.11 -8.51 -7.11
CA PHE A 46 3.00 -7.15 -6.57
C PHE A 46 3.52 -7.09 -5.13
N PHE A 47 4.70 -6.50 -4.93
CA PHE A 47 5.28 -6.25 -3.61
C PHE A 47 5.05 -4.80 -3.20
N ASP A 48 4.63 -4.59 -1.95
CA ASP A 48 4.36 -3.28 -1.38
C ASP A 48 5.23 -3.04 -0.12
N THR A 49 6.15 -2.08 -0.21
CA THR A 49 7.03 -1.66 0.87
C THR A 49 6.97 -0.15 1.10
N ALA A 50 7.84 0.41 1.93
CA ALA A 50 8.03 1.84 2.16
C ALA A 50 9.38 2.12 2.81
N ASN A 51 9.87 3.36 2.66
CA ASN A 51 11.16 3.82 3.20
C ASN A 51 11.12 4.19 4.70
N ASN A 52 9.96 4.03 5.35
CA ASN A 52 9.79 4.33 6.77
C ASN A 52 9.31 3.13 7.61
N TYR A 53 9.18 1.96 7.00
CA TYR A 53 8.73 0.78 7.74
C TYR A 53 9.74 0.43 8.84
N ALA A 54 9.21 0.06 10.01
CA ALA A 54 9.98 -0.19 11.24
C ALA A 54 10.47 1.04 12.04
N THR A 55 10.33 2.27 11.58
CA THR A 55 10.73 3.45 12.37
C THR A 55 10.01 3.51 13.73
N TRP A 56 8.80 3.00 13.84
CA TRP A 56 8.04 2.87 15.09
C TRP A 56 8.51 1.75 16.02
N ASN A 57 9.37 0.87 15.53
CA ASN A 57 9.99 -0.22 16.30
C ASN A 57 11.50 0.04 16.58
N GLY A 58 11.96 1.27 16.39
CA GLY A 58 13.36 1.65 16.62
C GLY A 58 14.31 1.37 15.43
N GLY A 59 13.79 0.96 14.29
CA GLY A 59 14.53 0.84 13.02
C GLY A 59 14.79 2.18 12.34
N ASP A 60 15.60 2.17 11.29
CA ASP A 60 15.89 3.36 10.48
C ASP A 60 14.90 3.58 9.32
N GLY A 61 14.00 2.61 9.08
CA GLY A 61 12.98 2.61 8.04
C GLY A 61 13.38 1.86 6.77
N SER A 62 14.63 1.49 6.62
CA SER A 62 15.16 0.85 5.41
C SER A 62 15.09 -0.69 5.43
N GLU A 63 14.69 -1.29 6.55
CA GLU A 63 14.78 -2.72 6.81
C GLU A 63 14.04 -3.55 5.78
N SER A 64 12.82 -3.14 5.45
CA SER A 64 11.98 -3.83 4.48
C SER A 64 12.55 -3.71 3.06
N GLU A 65 12.92 -2.50 2.63
CA GLU A 65 13.53 -2.27 1.31
C GLU A 65 14.84 -3.05 1.16
N LYS A 66 15.75 -3.00 2.14
CA LYS A 66 17.01 -3.75 2.12
C LYS A 66 16.80 -5.27 2.07
N THR A 67 15.77 -5.78 2.76
CA THR A 67 15.45 -7.22 2.72
C THR A 67 14.97 -7.63 1.32
N ILE A 68 14.10 -6.84 0.70
CA ILE A 68 13.64 -7.08 -0.68
C ILE A 68 14.81 -6.94 -1.66
N GLY A 69 15.68 -5.95 -1.50
CA GLY A 69 16.86 -5.75 -2.35
C GLY A 69 17.79 -6.96 -2.34
N ARG A 70 18.09 -7.52 -1.15
CA ARG A 70 18.89 -8.75 -1.05
C ARG A 70 18.20 -9.97 -1.66
N TRP A 71 16.87 -10.04 -1.59
CA TRP A 71 16.11 -11.09 -2.26
C TRP A 71 16.22 -10.96 -3.78
N PHE A 72 16.12 -9.75 -4.36
CA PHE A 72 16.34 -9.54 -5.80
C PHE A 72 17.73 -9.95 -6.26
N GLU A 73 18.76 -9.62 -5.50
CA GLU A 73 20.15 -10.06 -5.83
C GLU A 73 20.26 -11.59 -5.81
N LYS A 74 19.65 -12.25 -4.84
CA LYS A 74 19.74 -13.69 -4.69
C LYS A 74 18.98 -14.46 -5.76
N GLU A 75 17.73 -14.04 -6.05
CA GLU A 75 16.83 -14.79 -6.92
C GLU A 75 16.89 -14.31 -8.39
N GLY A 76 17.45 -13.14 -8.68
CA GLY A 76 17.54 -12.58 -10.03
C GLY A 76 16.18 -12.30 -10.67
N SER A 77 15.17 -11.97 -9.86
CA SER A 77 13.76 -11.94 -10.28
C SER A 77 13.14 -10.53 -10.33
N ARG A 78 13.98 -9.47 -10.35
CA ARG A 78 13.50 -8.07 -10.33
C ARG A 78 12.45 -7.78 -11.41
N ASP A 79 12.67 -8.26 -12.62
CA ASP A 79 11.77 -8.01 -13.77
C ASP A 79 10.43 -8.73 -13.69
N GLN A 80 10.30 -9.72 -12.82
CA GLN A 80 9.06 -10.48 -12.62
C GLN A 80 8.10 -9.80 -11.63
N ILE A 81 8.61 -8.81 -10.88
CA ILE A 81 7.90 -8.16 -9.77
C ILE A 81 7.57 -6.72 -10.13
N ILE A 82 6.32 -6.34 -9.90
CA ILE A 82 5.90 -4.95 -9.82
C ILE A 82 6.16 -4.49 -8.38
N LEU A 83 7.17 -3.65 -8.22
CA LEU A 83 7.63 -3.17 -6.92
C LEU A 83 7.06 -1.80 -6.63
N ALA A 84 6.30 -1.71 -5.54
CA ALA A 84 5.83 -0.45 -4.98
C ALA A 84 6.60 -0.11 -3.71
N THR A 85 7.08 1.13 -3.62
CA THR A 85 7.57 1.72 -2.37
C THR A 85 6.92 3.08 -2.12
N LYS A 86 7.15 3.66 -0.94
CA LYS A 86 6.48 4.90 -0.49
C LYS A 86 7.49 5.82 0.19
N LEU A 87 7.27 7.12 0.06
CA LEU A 87 8.10 8.16 0.69
C LEU A 87 7.26 9.27 1.35
N GLY A 88 7.92 10.16 2.08
CA GLY A 88 7.33 11.35 2.68
C GLY A 88 6.93 11.19 4.14
N ALA A 89 6.69 9.96 4.61
CA ALA A 89 6.26 9.69 5.98
C ALA A 89 7.41 9.27 6.93
N LYS A 90 8.65 9.22 6.46
CA LYS A 90 9.82 8.94 7.31
C LYS A 90 10.00 10.10 8.31
N PRO A 91 10.23 9.84 9.61
CA PRO A 91 10.51 10.91 10.55
C PRO A 91 11.77 11.67 10.19
N SER A 92 11.75 13.00 10.27
CA SER A 92 12.93 13.86 10.04
C SER A 92 14.05 13.61 11.05
N ASN A 93 13.70 13.12 12.25
CA ASN A 93 14.64 12.57 13.20
C ASN A 93 14.10 11.23 13.74
N LEU A 94 14.96 10.23 13.84
CA LEU A 94 14.60 8.87 14.29
C LEU A 94 14.23 8.78 15.78
N LYS A 95 14.27 9.89 16.52
CA LYS A 95 13.81 9.97 17.92
C LYS A 95 12.29 10.20 18.01
N GLY A 96 11.61 10.47 16.89
CA GLY A 96 10.17 10.63 16.81
C GLY A 96 9.44 9.28 16.75
N ASN A 97 8.20 9.25 17.24
CA ASN A 97 7.33 8.09 17.14
C ASN A 97 6.64 8.06 15.77
N GLY A 98 7.10 7.18 14.87
CA GLY A 98 6.38 6.83 13.64
C GLY A 98 6.07 8.04 12.73
N PHE A 99 4.85 8.51 12.73
CA PHE A 99 4.36 9.57 11.85
C PHE A 99 4.46 11.00 12.43
N THR A 100 5.32 11.24 13.39
CA THR A 100 5.59 12.59 13.92
C THR A 100 6.78 13.23 13.18
N ASN A 101 6.69 14.54 12.90
CA ASN A 101 7.75 15.28 12.19
C ASN A 101 8.19 14.59 10.87
N MET A 102 7.23 14.25 10.05
CA MET A 102 7.48 13.62 8.74
C MET A 102 8.30 14.53 7.82
N GLN A 103 9.10 13.91 6.94
CA GLN A 103 9.96 14.62 5.98
C GLN A 103 9.19 15.45 4.95
N GLY A 104 7.89 15.14 4.73
CA GLY A 104 7.04 15.83 3.77
C GLY A 104 7.33 15.46 2.31
N LEU A 105 6.76 16.25 1.39
CA LEU A 105 6.72 15.97 -0.04
C LEU A 105 7.40 17.05 -0.90
N GLY A 106 8.31 17.82 -0.31
CA GLY A 106 9.11 18.80 -1.04
C GLY A 106 10.08 18.14 -2.03
N ARG A 107 10.48 18.88 -3.05
CA ARG A 107 11.34 18.41 -4.14
C ARG A 107 12.59 17.67 -3.66
N LYS A 108 13.32 18.26 -2.71
CA LYS A 108 14.56 17.67 -2.21
C LYS A 108 14.27 16.33 -1.53
N THR A 109 13.25 16.28 -0.68
CA THR A 109 12.85 15.07 0.03
C THR A 109 12.50 13.94 -0.93
N ILE A 110 11.74 14.24 -1.98
CA ILE A 110 11.35 13.24 -3.00
C ILE A 110 12.58 12.67 -3.69
N ILE A 111 13.48 13.53 -4.18
CA ILE A 111 14.67 13.10 -4.91
C ILE A 111 15.59 12.25 -4.03
N ASP A 112 15.91 12.72 -2.82
CA ASP A 112 16.78 12.02 -1.89
C ASP A 112 16.17 10.67 -1.47
N SER A 113 14.87 10.63 -1.18
CA SER A 113 14.17 9.40 -0.78
C SER A 113 14.10 8.37 -1.92
N VAL A 114 13.88 8.81 -3.15
CA VAL A 114 13.89 7.91 -4.31
C VAL A 114 15.28 7.30 -4.52
N GLN A 115 16.33 8.11 -4.39
CA GLN A 115 17.70 7.61 -4.49
C GLN A 115 18.01 6.60 -3.39
N GLU A 116 17.66 6.90 -2.13
CA GLU A 116 17.83 5.97 -1.00
C GLU A 116 17.06 4.65 -1.23
N SER A 117 15.82 4.73 -1.70
CA SER A 117 14.99 3.54 -1.98
C SER A 117 15.59 2.67 -3.09
N ILE A 118 16.10 3.27 -4.18
CA ILE A 118 16.77 2.56 -5.28
C ILE A 118 18.01 1.82 -4.76
N GLU A 119 18.83 2.45 -3.95
CA GLU A 119 20.03 1.85 -3.35
C GLU A 119 19.66 0.68 -2.41
N ASN A 120 18.66 0.86 -1.53
CA ASN A 120 18.20 -0.18 -0.62
C ASN A 120 17.61 -1.38 -1.36
N LEU A 121 16.81 -1.13 -2.39
CA LEU A 121 16.11 -2.13 -3.20
C LEU A 121 17.00 -2.75 -4.28
N LYS A 122 18.24 -2.24 -4.47
CA LYS A 122 19.22 -2.74 -5.44
C LYS A 122 18.63 -2.85 -6.85
N THR A 123 18.06 -1.77 -7.32
CA THR A 123 17.36 -1.66 -8.60
C THR A 123 17.64 -0.30 -9.22
N ASP A 124 17.46 -0.15 -10.52
CA ASP A 124 17.63 1.12 -11.23
C ASP A 124 16.32 1.90 -11.40
N TYR A 125 15.19 1.29 -11.05
CA TYR A 125 13.87 1.89 -11.22
C TYR A 125 12.86 1.38 -10.19
N LEU A 126 11.79 2.17 -9.98
CA LEU A 126 10.60 1.82 -9.21
C LEU A 126 9.42 1.64 -10.16
N ASP A 127 8.67 0.54 -10.04
CA ASP A 127 7.46 0.37 -10.86
C ASP A 127 6.36 1.31 -10.39
N LEU A 128 6.18 1.47 -9.08
CA LEU A 128 5.18 2.34 -8.47
C LEU A 128 5.78 3.08 -7.28
N LEU A 129 5.69 4.39 -7.28
CA LEU A 129 6.04 5.22 -6.13
C LEU A 129 4.79 5.86 -5.54
N TYR A 130 4.55 5.63 -4.24
CA TYR A 130 3.50 6.32 -3.51
C TYR A 130 4.02 7.52 -2.73
N LEU A 131 3.24 8.59 -2.73
CA LEU A 131 3.24 9.58 -1.66
C LEU A 131 2.54 8.93 -0.45
N HIS A 132 3.27 8.68 0.64
CA HIS A 132 2.80 7.81 1.72
C HIS A 132 1.70 8.46 2.59
N VAL A 133 1.83 9.77 2.81
CA VAL A 133 0.88 10.62 3.55
C VAL A 133 0.85 11.98 2.87
N ASP A 134 -0.29 12.66 2.90
CA ASP A 134 -0.42 14.00 2.36
C ASP A 134 0.42 15.02 3.14
N ASP A 135 0.95 16.00 2.45
CA ASP A 135 1.72 17.10 3.01
C ASP A 135 1.07 18.44 2.66
N PHE A 136 0.42 19.02 3.65
CA PHE A 136 -0.24 20.32 3.50
C PHE A 136 0.74 21.50 3.52
N SER A 137 2.00 21.29 3.87
CA SER A 137 3.02 22.35 3.93
C SER A 137 3.73 22.58 2.59
N THR A 138 3.74 21.57 1.72
CA THR A 138 4.34 21.67 0.38
C THR A 138 3.26 21.92 -0.68
N PRO A 139 3.46 22.90 -1.59
CA PRO A 139 2.58 23.07 -2.74
C PRO A 139 2.52 21.82 -3.62
N GLN A 140 1.32 21.33 -3.92
CA GLN A 140 1.16 20.13 -4.76
C GLN A 140 1.77 20.29 -6.16
N GLU A 141 1.88 21.51 -6.68
CA GLU A 141 2.57 21.79 -7.94
C GLU A 141 4.04 21.38 -7.90
N GLU A 142 4.74 21.66 -6.79
CA GLU A 142 6.13 21.26 -6.60
C GLU A 142 6.27 19.74 -6.55
N THR A 143 5.41 19.09 -5.75
CA THR A 143 5.37 17.64 -5.60
C THR A 143 5.11 16.95 -6.95
N MET A 144 4.03 17.33 -7.64
CA MET A 144 3.65 16.68 -8.90
C MET A 144 4.64 16.98 -10.04
N GLY A 145 5.23 18.19 -10.09
CA GLY A 145 6.29 18.53 -11.04
C GLY A 145 7.54 17.69 -10.82
N THR A 146 7.93 17.47 -9.56
CA THR A 146 9.08 16.60 -9.24
C THR A 146 8.85 15.15 -9.64
N LEU A 147 7.66 14.62 -9.39
CA LEU A 147 7.30 13.27 -9.81
C LEU A 147 7.29 13.12 -11.34
N SER A 148 6.78 14.15 -12.05
CA SER A 148 6.81 14.17 -13.52
C SER A 148 8.25 14.06 -14.06
N GLU A 149 9.18 14.84 -13.52
CA GLU A 149 10.60 14.78 -13.92
C GLU A 149 11.23 13.40 -13.69
N LEU A 150 10.89 12.74 -12.58
CA LEU A 150 11.42 11.40 -12.28
C LEU A 150 10.82 10.33 -13.21
N MET A 151 9.55 10.49 -13.60
CA MET A 151 8.92 9.62 -14.60
C MET A 151 9.53 9.82 -15.99
N ASP A 152 9.77 11.07 -16.41
CA ASP A 152 10.41 11.40 -17.70
C ASP A 152 11.84 10.82 -17.80
N LYS A 153 12.55 10.72 -16.67
CA LYS A 153 13.86 10.07 -16.58
C LYS A 153 13.78 8.53 -16.53
N GLY A 154 12.60 7.95 -16.47
CA GLY A 154 12.38 6.51 -16.38
C GLY A 154 12.73 5.89 -15.02
N VAL A 155 13.01 6.71 -14.00
CA VAL A 155 13.32 6.26 -12.63
C VAL A 155 12.09 5.70 -11.94
N ILE A 156 10.91 6.26 -12.26
CA ILE A 156 9.60 5.82 -11.77
C ILE A 156 8.72 5.52 -12.97
N LYS A 157 8.01 4.39 -12.99
CA LYS A 157 7.09 4.01 -14.08
C LYS A 157 5.65 4.46 -13.85
N ALA A 158 5.20 4.48 -12.60
CA ALA A 158 3.87 4.94 -12.21
C ALA A 158 3.92 5.61 -10.83
N ILE A 159 2.96 6.47 -10.57
CA ILE A 159 2.81 7.17 -9.29
C ILE A 159 1.44 6.86 -8.65
N GLY A 160 1.41 6.87 -7.33
CA GLY A 160 0.23 6.73 -6.51
C GLY A 160 0.25 7.66 -5.31
N CYS A 161 -0.85 7.71 -4.59
CA CYS A 161 -0.91 8.38 -3.28
C CYS A 161 -1.53 7.45 -2.24
N SER A 162 -1.23 7.69 -0.98
CA SER A 162 -1.76 6.96 0.17
C SER A 162 -2.15 7.93 1.25
N ASN A 163 -3.27 7.68 1.92
CA ASN A 163 -3.75 8.53 3.00
C ASN A 163 -4.02 9.99 2.57
N PHE A 164 -4.58 10.14 1.37
CA PHE A 164 -5.04 11.42 0.82
C PHE A 164 -6.56 11.51 0.91
N TYR A 165 -7.08 12.65 1.31
CA TYR A 165 -8.50 12.94 1.16
C TYR A 165 -8.89 13.09 -0.31
N THR A 166 -10.10 12.70 -0.68
CA THR A 166 -10.58 12.74 -2.08
C THR A 166 -10.44 14.13 -2.72
N TRP A 167 -10.70 15.20 -1.96
CA TRP A 167 -10.55 16.57 -2.48
C TRP A 167 -9.09 16.94 -2.78
N ARG A 168 -8.11 16.36 -2.04
CA ARG A 168 -6.68 16.55 -2.32
C ARG A 168 -6.25 15.81 -3.56
N ILE A 169 -6.83 14.63 -3.80
CA ILE A 169 -6.61 13.87 -5.04
C ILE A 169 -7.13 14.66 -6.23
N GLU A 170 -8.32 15.26 -6.12
CA GLU A 170 -8.86 16.12 -7.18
C GLU A 170 -8.02 17.37 -7.39
N SER A 171 -7.54 18.01 -6.32
CA SER A 171 -6.60 19.14 -6.43
C SER A 171 -5.35 18.76 -7.24
N ALA A 172 -4.72 17.63 -6.93
CA ALA A 172 -3.58 17.13 -7.70
C ALA A 172 -3.95 16.84 -9.16
N ARG A 173 -5.16 16.33 -9.43
CA ARG A 173 -5.67 16.09 -10.80
C ARG A 173 -5.77 17.38 -11.61
N GLN A 174 -6.28 18.44 -11.01
CA GLN A 174 -6.38 19.74 -11.70
C GLN A 174 -5.00 20.33 -12.00
N ILE A 175 -4.04 20.18 -11.10
CA ILE A 175 -2.64 20.57 -11.32
C ILE A 175 -2.04 19.77 -12.47
N CYS A 176 -2.20 18.44 -12.47
CA CYS A 176 -1.70 17.59 -13.54
C CYS A 176 -2.29 17.97 -14.91
N LYS A 177 -3.59 18.26 -14.97
CA LYS A 177 -4.24 18.75 -16.20
C LYS A 177 -3.66 20.09 -16.66
N LYS A 178 -3.45 21.02 -15.73
CA LYS A 178 -2.93 22.38 -16.04
C LYS A 178 -1.53 22.34 -16.61
N TYR A 179 -0.66 21.51 -16.05
CA TYR A 179 0.76 21.44 -16.42
C TYR A 179 1.12 20.28 -17.33
N ASN A 180 0.15 19.44 -17.73
CA ASN A 180 0.33 18.22 -18.50
C ASN A 180 1.28 17.22 -17.79
N TYR A 181 1.16 17.13 -16.47
CA TYR A 181 1.90 16.12 -15.68
C TYR A 181 1.16 14.77 -15.66
N PRO A 182 1.88 13.65 -15.47
CA PRO A 182 1.24 12.38 -15.21
C PRO A 182 0.43 12.43 -13.90
N PHE A 183 -0.68 11.67 -13.87
CA PHE A 183 -1.54 11.59 -12.69
C PHE A 183 -1.40 10.23 -11.99
N PHE A 184 -1.88 10.13 -10.77
CA PHE A 184 -1.88 8.89 -10.00
C PHE A 184 -2.59 7.76 -10.75
N SER A 185 -2.02 6.55 -10.67
CA SER A 185 -2.61 5.31 -11.16
C SER A 185 -3.23 4.48 -10.03
N ALA A 186 -2.81 4.73 -8.78
CA ALA A 186 -3.29 4.02 -7.61
C ALA A 186 -3.50 4.96 -6.43
N ILE A 187 -4.47 4.61 -5.61
CA ILE A 187 -4.66 5.17 -4.28
C ILE A 187 -4.64 4.07 -3.23
N GLN A 188 -3.78 4.20 -2.22
CA GLN A 188 -3.68 3.22 -1.16
C GLN A 188 -4.31 3.75 0.12
N GLN A 189 -5.42 3.15 0.55
CA GLN A 189 -6.20 3.57 1.70
C GLN A 189 -6.54 2.40 2.62
N ARG A 190 -6.84 2.72 3.89
CA ARG A 190 -7.39 1.76 4.83
C ARG A 190 -8.78 1.32 4.35
N TYR A 191 -8.95 0.03 4.09
CA TYR A 191 -10.24 -0.52 3.68
C TYR A 191 -10.40 -1.97 4.07
N SER A 192 -11.59 -2.33 4.59
CA SER A 192 -11.93 -3.67 5.02
C SER A 192 -13.44 -3.92 4.88
N TYR A 193 -13.89 -5.16 5.11
CA TYR A 193 -15.29 -5.54 5.11
C TYR A 193 -16.09 -4.86 6.23
N LEU A 194 -15.51 -4.76 7.44
CA LEU A 194 -16.07 -3.94 8.51
C LEU A 194 -15.69 -2.47 8.29
N ALA A 195 -16.65 -1.59 8.51
CA ALA A 195 -16.44 -0.14 8.39
C ALA A 195 -16.13 0.47 9.76
N PRO A 196 -15.14 1.38 9.86
CA PRO A 196 -14.88 2.09 11.10
C PRO A 196 -16.04 3.03 11.43
N THR A 197 -16.14 3.44 12.71
CA THR A 197 -17.04 4.53 13.09
C THR A 197 -16.56 5.85 12.52
N ILE A 198 -17.52 6.76 12.27
CA ILE A 198 -17.21 8.06 11.63
C ILE A 198 -16.23 8.91 12.46
N ASP A 199 -16.26 8.74 13.78
CA ASP A 199 -15.43 9.51 14.72
C ASP A 199 -14.08 8.86 15.03
N THR A 200 -13.74 7.73 14.37
CA THR A 200 -12.45 7.07 14.60
C THR A 200 -11.32 7.88 13.99
N ASP A 201 -10.44 8.38 14.83
CA ASP A 201 -9.21 9.03 14.37
C ASP A 201 -8.13 8.00 14.06
N PHE A 202 -7.81 7.89 12.79
CA PHE A 202 -6.71 7.06 12.30
C PHE A 202 -5.48 7.87 11.91
N TYR A 203 -5.45 9.19 12.20
CA TYR A 203 -4.35 10.04 11.73
C TYR A 203 -2.96 9.40 11.89
N PRO A 204 -2.14 9.43 10.85
CA PRO A 204 -2.33 10.06 9.53
C PRO A 204 -3.01 9.16 8.50
N GLN A 205 -3.53 8.01 8.89
CA GLN A 205 -4.21 7.08 7.98
C GLN A 205 -5.60 7.63 7.59
N VAL A 206 -6.00 7.36 6.36
CA VAL A 206 -7.32 7.71 5.85
C VAL A 206 -8.04 6.43 5.41
N ALA A 207 -9.28 6.25 5.87
CA ALA A 207 -10.13 5.17 5.41
C ALA A 207 -10.78 5.53 4.06
N ALA A 208 -10.87 4.55 3.17
CA ALA A 208 -11.65 4.70 1.94
C ALA A 208 -13.14 4.78 2.29
N ASP A 209 -13.80 5.81 1.79
CA ASP A 209 -15.21 6.11 2.00
C ASP A 209 -16.01 6.04 0.69
N GLU A 210 -17.31 6.27 0.78
CA GLU A 210 -18.22 6.31 -0.39
C GLU A 210 -17.85 7.45 -1.35
N GLY A 211 -17.35 8.58 -0.84
CA GLY A 211 -16.90 9.70 -1.67
C GLY A 211 -15.73 9.29 -2.57
N LEU A 212 -14.75 8.60 -2.02
CA LEU A 212 -13.64 8.04 -2.79
C LEU A 212 -14.12 6.96 -3.78
N HIS A 213 -15.06 6.10 -3.36
CA HIS A 213 -15.65 5.08 -4.25
C HIS A 213 -16.25 5.74 -5.49
N LYS A 214 -17.14 6.71 -5.32
CA LYS A 214 -17.77 7.43 -6.43
C LYS A 214 -16.78 8.19 -7.29
N TYR A 215 -15.72 8.72 -6.69
CA TYR A 215 -14.64 9.38 -7.42
C TYR A 215 -13.87 8.41 -8.35
N ILE A 216 -13.49 7.24 -7.83
CA ILE A 216 -12.82 6.20 -8.61
C ILE A 216 -13.74 5.69 -9.73
N GLU A 217 -15.00 5.42 -9.43
CA GLU A 217 -16.01 4.95 -10.40
C GLU A 217 -16.22 5.97 -11.53
N TYR A 218 -16.32 7.25 -11.20
CA TYR A 218 -16.55 8.33 -12.16
C TYR A 218 -15.39 8.51 -13.16
N TYR A 219 -14.15 8.50 -12.67
CA TYR A 219 -12.98 8.71 -13.53
C TYR A 219 -12.47 7.44 -14.19
N GLY A 220 -12.58 6.29 -13.56
CA GLY A 220 -12.14 4.98 -14.07
C GLY A 220 -10.65 4.89 -14.38
N ASP A 221 -9.83 5.72 -13.73
CA ASP A 221 -8.39 5.82 -14.00
C ASP A 221 -7.48 5.55 -12.78
N LEU A 222 -8.10 5.25 -11.64
CA LEU A 222 -7.43 4.91 -10.39
C LEU A 222 -7.80 3.50 -9.94
N THR A 223 -6.84 2.78 -9.36
CA THR A 223 -7.09 1.52 -8.64
C THR A 223 -6.95 1.74 -7.14
N LEU A 224 -7.94 1.31 -6.35
CA LEU A 224 -7.80 1.23 -4.91
C LEU A 224 -6.87 0.09 -4.53
N VAL A 225 -5.90 0.37 -3.66
CA VAL A 225 -5.06 -0.62 -2.97
C VAL A 225 -5.42 -0.58 -1.49
N ALA A 226 -6.11 -1.62 -1.02
CA ALA A 226 -6.61 -1.71 0.35
C ALA A 226 -5.51 -2.21 1.29
N TYR A 227 -5.05 -1.38 2.22
CA TYR A 227 -4.23 -1.87 3.32
C TYR A 227 -5.08 -2.19 4.55
N SER A 228 -4.54 -3.02 5.46
CA SER A 228 -5.26 -3.57 6.61
C SER A 228 -6.58 -4.27 6.26
N PRO A 229 -6.66 -5.02 5.15
CA PRO A 229 -7.92 -5.62 4.70
C PRO A 229 -8.48 -6.61 5.72
N LEU A 230 -7.62 -7.30 6.47
CA LEU A 230 -8.00 -8.31 7.47
C LEU A 230 -7.99 -7.79 8.91
N LEU A 231 -7.75 -6.49 9.14
CA LEU A 231 -7.76 -5.85 10.46
C LEU A 231 -6.92 -6.64 11.51
N GLY A 232 -5.72 -7.10 11.11
CA GLY A 232 -4.83 -7.86 12.00
C GLY A 232 -5.37 -9.24 12.39
N GLY A 233 -6.18 -9.87 11.56
CA GLY A 233 -6.76 -11.19 11.81
C GLY A 233 -8.13 -11.15 12.51
N GLN A 234 -8.81 -10.01 12.48
CA GLN A 234 -10.12 -9.78 13.11
C GLN A 234 -11.16 -10.83 12.70
N TYR A 235 -11.14 -11.29 11.44
CA TYR A 235 -12.16 -12.17 10.90
C TYR A 235 -12.07 -13.63 11.34
N ASN A 236 -11.05 -13.98 12.13
CA ASN A 236 -10.94 -15.26 12.83
C ASN A 236 -11.33 -15.15 14.32
N GLN A 237 -11.79 -13.98 14.78
CA GLN A 237 -12.15 -13.71 16.16
C GLN A 237 -13.66 -13.56 16.29
N GLN A 238 -14.22 -14.04 17.39
CA GLN A 238 -15.67 -13.92 17.67
C GLN A 238 -16.07 -12.52 18.16
N GLN A 239 -15.09 -11.74 18.64
CA GLN A 239 -15.33 -10.38 19.15
C GLN A 239 -14.51 -9.39 18.35
N ILE A 240 -15.01 -8.15 18.22
CA ILE A 240 -14.30 -7.06 17.59
C ILE A 240 -13.23 -6.55 18.53
N LEU A 241 -11.96 -6.58 18.08
CA LEU A 241 -10.79 -6.20 18.87
C LEU A 241 -10.41 -4.72 18.69
N HIS A 242 -10.84 -4.09 17.59
CA HIS A 242 -10.54 -2.70 17.29
C HIS A 242 -11.68 -1.79 17.74
N GLU A 243 -11.41 -0.91 18.72
CA GLU A 243 -12.39 0.01 19.29
C GLU A 243 -13.16 0.81 18.22
N GLY A 244 -12.44 1.38 17.25
CA GLY A 244 -13.05 2.14 16.14
C GLY A 244 -13.92 1.31 15.19
N TYR A 245 -14.02 0.00 15.35
CA TYR A 245 -14.89 -0.89 14.57
C TYR A 245 -15.95 -1.56 15.42
N ASP A 246 -15.95 -1.40 16.75
CA ASP A 246 -16.89 -2.05 17.66
C ASP A 246 -18.25 -1.36 17.65
N THR A 247 -19.08 -1.74 16.69
CA THR A 247 -20.46 -1.29 16.55
C THR A 247 -21.42 -2.47 16.50
N VAL A 248 -22.66 -2.27 16.90
CA VAL A 248 -23.72 -3.29 16.79
C VAL A 248 -23.86 -3.77 15.33
N PHE A 249 -23.70 -2.87 14.37
CA PHE A 249 -23.75 -3.21 12.95
C PHE A 249 -22.62 -4.15 12.55
N ASN A 250 -21.37 -3.81 12.90
CA ASN A 250 -20.21 -4.63 12.60
C ASN A 250 -20.21 -5.97 13.35
N GLN A 251 -20.66 -6.00 14.59
CA GLN A 251 -20.83 -7.25 15.36
C GLN A 251 -21.79 -8.22 14.64
N ARG A 252 -22.91 -7.71 14.12
CA ARG A 252 -23.85 -8.51 13.32
C ARG A 252 -23.24 -8.99 12.01
N LYS A 253 -22.50 -8.14 11.31
CA LYS A 253 -21.79 -8.51 10.08
C LYS A 253 -20.77 -9.60 10.33
N LEU A 254 -19.94 -9.45 11.38
CA LEU A 254 -18.93 -10.43 11.75
C LEU A 254 -19.56 -11.76 12.14
N LYS A 255 -20.59 -11.76 12.99
CA LYS A 255 -21.30 -12.97 13.39
C LYS A 255 -21.85 -13.73 12.19
N LYS A 256 -22.53 -13.02 11.26
CA LYS A 256 -23.07 -13.61 10.04
C LYS A 256 -21.97 -14.23 9.19
N LEU A 257 -20.85 -13.52 8.98
CA LEU A 257 -19.72 -14.00 8.21
C LEU A 257 -19.14 -15.30 8.80
N LEU A 258 -18.98 -15.37 10.14
CA LEU A 258 -18.44 -16.53 10.83
C LEU A 258 -19.40 -17.74 10.80
N GLU A 259 -20.71 -17.52 10.69
CA GLU A 259 -21.72 -18.57 10.55
C GLU A 259 -21.79 -19.13 9.12
N GLU A 260 -21.55 -18.30 8.11
CA GLU A 260 -21.74 -18.64 6.69
C GLU A 260 -20.44 -19.12 6.01
N GLU A 261 -19.27 -18.63 6.46
CA GLU A 261 -18.00 -18.85 5.75
C GLU A 261 -17.00 -19.69 6.55
N LYS A 262 -16.48 -20.73 5.93
CA LYS A 262 -15.44 -21.57 6.53
C LYS A 262 -14.09 -20.88 6.63
N ASN A 263 -13.77 -20.03 5.63
CA ASN A 263 -12.54 -19.26 5.54
C ASN A 263 -12.86 -17.75 5.44
N PRO A 264 -13.24 -17.11 6.57
CA PRO A 264 -13.68 -15.72 6.58
C PRO A 264 -12.64 -14.74 6.02
N ASN A 265 -11.34 -14.95 6.31
CA ASN A 265 -10.27 -14.10 5.78
C ASN A 265 -10.22 -14.13 4.25
N GLN A 266 -10.32 -15.32 3.65
CA GLN A 266 -10.32 -15.48 2.19
C GLN A 266 -11.56 -14.84 1.57
N TRP A 267 -12.73 -15.06 2.17
CA TRP A 267 -13.97 -14.41 1.72
C TRP A 267 -13.86 -12.89 1.74
N VAL A 268 -13.31 -12.31 2.83
CA VAL A 268 -13.11 -10.86 2.95
C VAL A 268 -12.15 -10.33 1.87
N LEU A 269 -11.07 -11.03 1.57
CA LEU A 269 -10.17 -10.60 0.49
C LEU A 269 -10.87 -10.68 -0.88
N LYS A 270 -11.64 -11.74 -1.16
CA LYS A 270 -12.46 -11.86 -2.36
C LYS A 270 -13.50 -10.74 -2.45
N TYR A 271 -14.15 -10.40 -1.34
CA TYR A 271 -15.06 -9.26 -1.27
C TYR A 271 -14.35 -7.94 -1.62
N ILE A 272 -13.19 -7.66 -1.02
CA ILE A 272 -12.45 -6.40 -1.23
C ILE A 272 -12.02 -6.24 -2.68
N ILE A 273 -11.45 -7.27 -3.31
CA ILE A 273 -10.96 -7.17 -4.69
C ILE A 273 -12.06 -6.95 -5.73
N GLN A 274 -13.32 -7.14 -5.36
CA GLN A 274 -14.49 -6.87 -6.21
C GLN A 274 -15.02 -5.44 -6.05
N GLN A 275 -14.60 -4.72 -5.01
CA GLN A 275 -15.05 -3.34 -4.78
C GLN A 275 -14.38 -2.35 -5.74
N PHE A 276 -14.90 -1.16 -5.85
CA PHE A 276 -14.34 -0.03 -6.61
C PHE A 276 -14.02 -0.33 -8.10
N GLY A 277 -14.83 -1.19 -8.73
CA GLY A 277 -14.57 -1.60 -10.11
C GLY A 277 -13.38 -2.57 -10.27
N GLY A 278 -12.90 -3.13 -9.19
CA GLY A 278 -11.73 -3.99 -9.06
C GLY A 278 -10.61 -3.32 -8.27
N SER A 279 -10.33 -3.83 -7.09
CA SER A 279 -9.28 -3.32 -6.21
C SER A 279 -8.20 -4.36 -5.93
N ILE A 280 -7.17 -3.94 -5.20
CA ILE A 280 -6.07 -4.78 -4.75
C ILE A 280 -6.14 -4.83 -3.22
N ALA A 281 -6.01 -6.03 -2.63
CA ALA A 281 -5.88 -6.21 -1.20
C ALA A 281 -4.43 -6.54 -0.84
N LEU A 282 -3.84 -5.81 0.11
CA LEU A 282 -2.49 -6.08 0.59
C LEU A 282 -2.55 -7.12 1.72
N LEU A 283 -1.99 -8.28 1.46
CA LEU A 283 -1.84 -9.35 2.45
C LEU A 283 -0.50 -9.22 3.16
N THR A 284 -0.55 -9.09 4.48
CA THR A 284 0.62 -9.20 5.36
C THR A 284 0.45 -10.45 6.22
N THR A 285 1.42 -11.34 6.19
CA THR A 285 1.45 -12.56 6.99
C THR A 285 2.89 -12.96 7.30
N ALA A 286 3.09 -13.61 8.44
CA ALA A 286 4.37 -14.22 8.82
C ALA A 286 4.41 -15.73 8.51
N SER A 287 3.30 -16.34 8.05
CA SER A 287 3.20 -17.78 7.77
C SER A 287 3.04 -18.05 6.28
N VAL A 288 3.90 -18.93 5.76
CA VAL A 288 3.80 -19.45 4.40
C VAL A 288 2.51 -20.27 4.24
N GLU A 289 2.12 -21.02 5.26
CA GLU A 289 0.88 -21.81 5.27
C GLU A 289 -0.35 -20.90 5.10
N HIS A 290 -0.46 -19.83 5.87
CA HIS A 290 -1.55 -18.87 5.75
C HIS A 290 -1.53 -18.15 4.37
N LEU A 291 -0.34 -17.86 3.84
CA LEU A 291 -0.23 -17.30 2.48
C LEU A 291 -0.80 -18.29 1.45
N MET A 292 -0.36 -19.55 1.51
CA MET A 292 -0.80 -20.60 0.58
C MET A 292 -2.31 -20.89 0.68
N GLU A 293 -2.86 -20.89 1.89
CA GLU A 293 -4.29 -21.05 2.15
C GLU A 293 -5.14 -19.97 1.48
N ILE A 294 -4.66 -18.72 1.48
CA ILE A 294 -5.33 -17.58 0.83
C ILE A 294 -5.18 -17.60 -0.69
N MET A 295 -4.02 -18.06 -1.18
CA MET A 295 -3.63 -17.92 -2.58
C MET A 295 -4.06 -19.10 -3.48
N ASN A 296 -4.38 -20.27 -2.91
CA ASN A 296 -4.61 -21.52 -3.66
C ASN A 296 -6.06 -21.75 -4.10
N ASP A 297 -6.91 -20.72 -4.17
CA ASP A 297 -8.27 -20.82 -4.73
C ASP A 297 -8.41 -20.00 -6.06
#